data_1630144a9ce7b5409a59f4e61cddb0d6
#
_entry.id   1630144a9ce7b5409a59f4e61cddb0d6
#
_cell.length_a   1.000
_cell.length_b   1.000
_cell.length_c   1.000
_cell.angle_alpha   90.00
_cell.angle_beta   90.00
_cell.angle_gamma   90.00
#
_symmetry.space_group_name_H-M   'P 1'
#
loop_
_entity.id
_entity.type
_entity.pdbx_description
1 polymer ?
#
loop_
_entity_poly.entity_id
_entity_poly.type
_entity_poly.pdbx_seq_one_letter_code
_entity_poly.pdbx_strand_id
1 'polypeptide(L)'
;MGGVYHVSASGTVTKYGENITPNGIVLSADEKTLYVTNGATMAAFDVQPDGSLKNQREFAKLTAGGGDGSTIDAAGRVYVTTQAGVEVLGPDGKNLGVIPTPRGVITGAFGGKDKKTFYILARGATDANGTEVPNAAQVWSIQMQAQGYKKRAK
;
A
#
# COMPACT_ATOMS: atom_id res chain seq x y z
N MET A 1 1.05 18.85 -10.04
CA MET A 1 2.12 18.13 -9.30
C MET A 1 1.48 17.42 -8.10
N GLY A 2 1.74 16.13 -7.95
CA GLY A 2 1.30 15.35 -6.79
C GLY A 2 2.01 15.78 -5.50
N GLY A 3 1.54 15.32 -4.34
CA GLY A 3 2.16 15.55 -3.05
C GLY A 3 1.43 14.78 -1.95
N VAL A 4 2.06 14.65 -0.81
CA VAL A 4 1.44 14.17 0.42
C VAL A 4 0.92 15.38 1.17
N TYR A 5 -0.29 15.32 1.66
CA TYR A 5 -0.92 16.44 2.38
C TYR A 5 -1.31 15.99 3.77
N HIS A 6 -0.99 16.81 4.75
CA HIS A 6 -1.45 16.67 6.14
C HIS A 6 -2.44 17.80 6.43
N VAL A 7 -3.56 17.45 7.03
CA VAL A 7 -4.56 18.41 7.52
C VAL A 7 -4.51 18.37 9.06
N SER A 8 -4.11 19.48 9.66
CA SER A 8 -4.06 19.62 11.14
C SER A 8 -5.46 19.66 11.74
N ALA A 9 -5.56 19.52 13.04
CA ALA A 9 -6.82 19.67 13.79
C ALA A 9 -7.46 21.08 13.61
N SER A 10 -6.66 22.11 13.32
CA SER A 10 -7.14 23.46 13.01
C SER A 10 -7.59 23.64 11.55
N GLY A 11 -7.49 22.61 10.72
CA GLY A 11 -7.82 22.66 9.29
C GLY A 11 -6.70 23.20 8.40
N THR A 12 -5.51 23.45 8.93
CA THR A 12 -4.37 23.89 8.12
C THR A 12 -3.87 22.75 7.26
N VAL A 13 -3.77 22.99 5.94
CA VAL A 13 -3.27 22.01 4.97
C VAL A 13 -1.79 22.30 4.70
N THR A 14 -0.95 21.30 4.92
CA THR A 14 0.50 21.36 4.62
C THR A 14 0.86 20.29 3.61
N LYS A 15 1.58 20.69 2.56
CA LYS A 15 2.09 19.78 1.54
C LYS A 15 3.50 19.29 1.91
N TYR A 16 3.74 18.01 1.69
CA TYR A 16 5.03 17.34 1.84
C TYR A 16 5.38 16.56 0.58
N GLY A 17 6.62 16.16 0.48
CA GLY A 17 7.16 15.36 -0.60
C GLY A 17 7.77 16.20 -1.72
N GLU A 18 9.08 16.05 -1.88
CA GLU A 18 9.85 16.63 -2.96
C GLU A 18 10.10 15.57 -4.03
N ASN A 19 9.90 15.92 -5.29
CA ASN A 19 10.18 15.05 -6.44
C ASN A 19 9.52 13.66 -6.34
N ILE A 20 8.27 13.60 -5.84
CA ILE A 20 7.51 12.35 -5.73
C ILE A 20 6.27 12.36 -6.63
N THR A 21 5.90 11.16 -7.07
CA THR A 21 4.63 10.87 -7.77
C THR A 21 3.83 9.91 -6.89
N PRO A 22 3.17 10.42 -5.83
CA PRO A 22 2.58 9.59 -4.80
C PRO A 22 1.30 8.90 -5.28
N ASN A 23 1.07 7.67 -4.79
CA ASN A 23 -0.16 6.91 -4.99
C ASN A 23 -0.61 6.31 -3.64
N GLY A 24 -0.27 5.06 -3.32
CA GLY A 24 -0.63 4.44 -2.04
C GLY A 24 0.05 5.08 -0.84
N ILE A 25 -0.64 5.09 0.30
CA ILE A 25 -0.17 5.67 1.54
C ILE A 25 -0.53 4.75 2.71
N VAL A 26 0.42 4.47 3.60
CA VAL A 26 0.19 3.67 4.81
C VAL A 26 1.14 4.06 5.95
N LEU A 27 0.63 4.11 7.18
CA LEU A 27 1.44 4.33 8.37
C LEU A 27 2.05 3.00 8.87
N SER A 28 3.23 3.07 9.48
CA SER A 28 3.76 1.98 10.30
C SER A 28 2.83 1.62 11.47
N ALA A 29 3.02 0.45 12.08
CA ALA A 29 2.16 0.01 13.18
C ALA A 29 2.21 0.92 14.43
N ASP A 30 3.35 1.55 14.67
CA ASP A 30 3.57 2.52 15.74
C ASP A 30 3.22 3.97 15.35
N GLU A 31 2.78 4.17 14.09
CA GLU A 31 2.41 5.46 13.49
C GLU A 31 3.55 6.49 13.40
N LYS A 32 4.80 6.06 13.56
CA LYS A 32 5.97 6.95 13.49
C LYS A 32 6.58 7.08 12.10
N THR A 33 6.21 6.21 11.17
CA THR A 33 6.67 6.25 9.78
C THR A 33 5.48 6.24 8.84
N LEU A 34 5.45 7.16 7.89
CA LEU A 34 4.53 7.17 6.78
C LEU A 34 5.23 6.61 5.54
N TYR A 35 4.71 5.54 4.98
CA TYR A 35 5.15 4.97 3.72
C TYR A 35 4.26 5.46 2.57
N VAL A 36 4.88 5.80 1.45
CA VAL A 36 4.19 6.32 0.26
C VAL A 36 4.75 5.63 -0.98
N THR A 37 3.89 5.01 -1.78
CA THR A 37 4.31 4.50 -3.09
C THR A 37 4.66 5.67 -4.00
N ASN A 38 5.79 5.57 -4.71
CA ASN A 38 6.34 6.63 -5.55
C ASN A 38 6.88 6.03 -6.85
N GLY A 39 5.97 5.80 -7.82
CA GLY A 39 6.33 5.10 -9.04
C GLY A 39 6.92 3.71 -8.74
N ALA A 40 8.15 3.44 -9.19
CA ALA A 40 8.86 2.18 -8.96
C ALA A 40 9.64 2.15 -7.63
N THR A 41 9.34 3.06 -6.69
CA THR A 41 9.96 3.09 -5.36
C THR A 41 8.91 3.25 -4.28
N MET A 42 9.31 3.10 -3.03
CA MET A 42 8.54 3.48 -1.86
C MET A 42 9.33 4.51 -1.06
N ALA A 43 8.74 5.67 -0.83
CA ALA A 43 9.28 6.68 0.06
C ALA A 43 8.82 6.46 1.50
N ALA A 44 9.61 6.94 2.45
CA ALA A 44 9.25 7.00 3.87
C ALA A 44 9.46 8.40 4.42
N PHE A 45 8.62 8.77 5.38
CA PHE A 45 8.71 10.01 6.15
C PHE A 45 8.60 9.69 7.64
N ASP A 46 9.31 10.44 8.48
CA ASP A 46 9.12 10.40 9.91
C ASP A 46 7.91 11.25 10.30
N VAL A 47 6.96 10.66 11.03
CA VAL A 47 5.77 11.33 11.53
C VAL A 47 6.08 11.94 12.90
N GLN A 48 5.91 13.25 13.00
CA GLN A 48 6.12 13.98 14.26
C GLN A 48 4.88 13.92 15.15
N PRO A 49 4.99 14.26 16.46
CA PRO A 49 3.84 14.25 17.38
C PRO A 49 2.67 15.15 16.96
N ASP A 50 2.95 16.21 16.21
CA ASP A 50 1.94 17.12 15.64
C ASP A 50 1.38 16.66 14.30
N GLY A 51 1.80 15.49 13.81
CA GLY A 51 1.42 14.92 12.51
C GLY A 51 2.22 15.48 11.33
N SER A 52 3.13 16.44 11.55
CA SER A 52 4.00 16.92 10.48
C SER A 52 4.98 15.85 10.03
N LEU A 53 5.46 15.95 8.79
CA LEU A 53 6.36 14.96 8.20
C LEU A 53 7.77 15.54 8.04
N LYS A 54 8.80 14.72 8.32
CA LYS A 54 10.21 15.06 8.15
C LYS A 54 10.97 13.90 7.53
N ASN A 55 12.22 14.15 7.19
CA ASN A 55 13.21 13.14 6.79
C ASN A 55 12.69 12.23 5.67
N GLN A 56 12.21 12.84 4.56
CA GLN A 56 11.89 12.08 3.35
C GLN A 56 13.11 11.27 2.90
N ARG A 57 12.89 9.97 2.64
CA ARG A 57 13.93 9.06 2.16
C ARG A 57 13.35 7.96 1.29
N GLU A 58 14.16 7.35 0.45
CA GLU A 58 13.80 6.09 -0.21
C GLU A 58 13.79 4.98 0.85
N PHE A 59 12.68 4.26 0.96
CA PHE A 59 12.54 3.10 1.83
C PHE A 59 12.88 1.80 1.08
N ALA A 60 12.39 1.67 -0.15
CA ALA A 60 12.61 0.49 -0.97
C ALA A 60 12.50 0.81 -2.45
N LYS A 61 13.15 -0.01 -3.29
CA LYS A 61 12.88 -0.11 -4.73
C LYS A 61 11.94 -1.27 -4.97
N LEU A 62 10.92 -1.05 -5.78
CA LEU A 62 9.98 -2.08 -6.20
C LEU A 62 10.55 -2.84 -7.40
N THR A 63 10.39 -4.15 -7.41
CA THR A 63 10.91 -5.05 -8.46
C THR A 63 9.79 -5.56 -9.37
N ALA A 64 8.54 -5.45 -8.93
CA ALA A 64 7.34 -5.93 -9.62
C ALA A 64 6.60 -4.83 -10.41
N GLY A 65 7.25 -3.71 -10.68
CA GLY A 65 6.69 -2.56 -11.40
C GLY A 65 6.33 -1.39 -10.50
N GLY A 66 5.56 -0.43 -11.02
CA GLY A 66 5.10 0.72 -10.25
C GLY A 66 4.09 0.33 -9.17
N GLY A 67 4.25 0.92 -7.98
CA GLY A 67 3.36 0.70 -6.85
C GLY A 67 2.07 1.52 -6.96
N ASP A 68 0.93 0.88 -6.64
CA ASP A 68 -0.38 1.52 -6.50
C ASP A 68 -0.74 1.61 -5.00
N GLY A 69 -1.74 0.93 -4.51
CA GLY A 69 -2.10 0.90 -3.09
C GLY A 69 -1.10 0.15 -2.21
N SER A 70 -1.18 0.37 -0.91
CA SER A 70 -0.34 -0.35 0.05
C SER A 70 -1.08 -0.61 1.37
N THR A 71 -0.64 -1.65 2.07
CA THR A 71 -1.11 -1.97 3.43
C THR A 71 0.03 -2.59 4.25
N ILE A 72 -0.19 -2.77 5.55
CA ILE A 72 0.83 -3.28 6.46
C ILE A 72 0.28 -4.41 7.33
N ASP A 73 1.12 -5.38 7.69
CA ASP A 73 0.77 -6.40 8.66
C ASP A 73 1.28 -6.10 10.08
N ALA A 74 0.93 -6.97 11.02
CA ALA A 74 1.31 -6.81 12.42
C ALA A 74 2.82 -7.00 12.68
N ALA A 75 3.55 -7.60 11.74
CA ALA A 75 5.00 -7.75 11.79
C ALA A 75 5.73 -6.57 11.13
N GLY A 76 5.01 -5.56 10.62
CA GLY A 76 5.58 -4.39 9.98
C GLY A 76 5.97 -4.61 8.51
N ARG A 77 5.56 -5.73 7.89
CA ARG A 77 5.77 -5.94 6.45
C ARG A 77 4.80 -5.11 5.66
N VAL A 78 5.30 -4.43 4.64
CA VAL A 78 4.50 -3.59 3.74
C VAL A 78 4.14 -4.38 2.49
N TYR A 79 2.87 -4.41 2.16
CA TYR A 79 2.31 -5.08 0.97
C TYR A 79 1.96 -3.99 -0.03
N VAL A 80 2.67 -3.97 -1.15
CA VAL A 80 2.52 -2.97 -2.21
C VAL A 80 1.87 -3.62 -3.42
N THR A 81 0.75 -3.09 -3.88
CA THR A 81 0.09 -3.59 -5.08
C THR A 81 0.78 -3.06 -6.32
N THR A 82 1.01 -3.94 -7.28
CA THR A 82 1.75 -3.66 -8.52
C THR A 82 1.07 -4.30 -9.72
N GLN A 83 1.62 -4.09 -10.90
CA GLN A 83 1.13 -4.75 -12.12
C GLN A 83 1.33 -6.28 -12.10
N ALA A 84 2.37 -6.76 -11.45
CA ALA A 84 2.69 -8.21 -11.39
C ALA A 84 2.01 -8.94 -10.20
N GLY A 85 1.37 -8.21 -9.30
CA GLY A 85 0.74 -8.77 -8.09
C GLY A 85 0.99 -7.91 -6.86
N VAL A 86 1.16 -8.55 -5.72
CA VAL A 86 1.44 -7.85 -4.44
C VAL A 86 2.87 -8.11 -4.02
N GLU A 87 3.71 -7.09 -4.11
CA GLU A 87 5.09 -7.14 -3.64
C GLU A 87 5.14 -6.95 -2.12
N VAL A 88 5.89 -7.80 -1.44
CA VAL A 88 5.99 -7.77 0.02
C VAL A 88 7.38 -7.29 0.41
N LEU A 89 7.43 -6.21 1.19
CA LEU A 89 8.65 -5.63 1.72
C LEU A 89 8.77 -5.91 3.22
N GLY A 90 9.98 -6.23 3.66
CA GLY A 90 10.31 -6.34 5.08
C GLY A 90 10.27 -4.99 5.79
N PRO A 91 10.27 -4.98 7.14
CA PRO A 91 10.37 -3.74 7.92
C PRO A 91 11.66 -2.94 7.65
N ASP A 92 12.68 -3.61 7.10
CA ASP A 92 13.96 -3.03 6.66
C ASP A 92 13.99 -2.60 5.19
N GLY A 93 12.85 -2.67 4.49
CA GLY A 93 12.72 -2.34 3.07
C GLY A 93 13.18 -3.41 2.10
N LYS A 94 13.67 -4.56 2.57
CA LYS A 94 14.08 -5.66 1.69
C LYS A 94 12.87 -6.31 1.03
N ASN A 95 13.00 -6.63 -0.25
CA ASN A 95 12.02 -7.43 -0.97
C ASN A 95 11.99 -8.86 -0.40
N LEU A 96 10.82 -9.32 0.01
CA LEU A 96 10.56 -10.68 0.51
C LEU A 96 9.92 -11.57 -0.55
N GLY A 97 9.48 -11.00 -1.67
CA GLY A 97 8.85 -11.70 -2.77
C GLY A 97 7.57 -11.05 -3.26
N VAL A 98 6.95 -11.67 -4.25
CA VAL A 98 5.70 -11.21 -4.86
C VAL A 98 4.64 -12.31 -4.73
N ILE A 99 3.47 -11.96 -4.28
CA ILE A 99 2.26 -12.77 -4.38
C ILE A 99 1.71 -12.53 -5.80
N PRO A 100 1.90 -13.47 -6.74
CA PRO A 100 1.50 -13.23 -8.12
C PRO A 100 -0.02 -13.22 -8.25
N THR A 101 -0.52 -12.38 -9.15
CA THR A 101 -1.94 -12.33 -9.49
C THR A 101 -2.12 -12.41 -10.99
N PRO A 102 -3.23 -12.96 -11.50
CA PRO A 102 -3.49 -13.02 -12.94
C PRO A 102 -3.61 -11.67 -13.63
N ARG A 103 -3.85 -10.60 -12.85
CA ARG A 103 -4.06 -9.24 -13.34
C ARG A 103 -3.38 -8.24 -12.41
N GLY A 104 -3.06 -7.05 -12.92
CA GLY A 104 -2.54 -5.94 -12.13
C GLY A 104 -3.47 -5.56 -10.98
N VAL A 105 -2.89 -5.24 -9.84
CA VAL A 105 -3.61 -4.98 -8.59
C VAL A 105 -3.65 -3.48 -8.31
N ILE A 106 -4.81 -3.00 -7.86
CA ILE A 106 -5.05 -1.60 -7.52
C ILE A 106 -4.77 -1.37 -6.03
N THR A 107 -5.39 -2.19 -5.16
CA THR A 107 -5.22 -2.06 -3.71
C THR A 107 -5.50 -3.39 -3.01
N GLY A 108 -5.10 -3.48 -1.74
CA GLY A 108 -5.39 -4.64 -0.90
C GLY A 108 -5.52 -4.26 0.56
N ALA A 109 -6.25 -5.08 1.31
CA ALA A 109 -6.45 -4.87 2.74
C ALA A 109 -6.58 -6.19 3.49
N PHE A 110 -6.03 -6.24 4.69
CA PHE A 110 -6.28 -7.32 5.62
C PHE A 110 -7.65 -7.17 6.29
N GLY A 111 -8.43 -8.24 6.33
CA GLY A 111 -9.75 -8.29 6.92
C GLY A 111 -10.06 -9.63 7.57
N GLY A 112 -11.34 -9.88 7.80
CA GLY A 112 -11.79 -11.04 8.57
C GLY A 112 -11.68 -10.84 10.09
N LYS A 113 -12.27 -11.72 10.87
CA LYS A 113 -12.32 -11.64 12.35
C LYS A 113 -10.91 -11.69 12.96
N ASP A 114 -10.02 -12.48 12.37
CA ASP A 114 -8.63 -12.66 12.79
C ASP A 114 -7.64 -11.78 12.05
N LYS A 115 -8.10 -10.96 11.07
CA LYS A 115 -7.26 -10.16 10.16
C LYS A 115 -6.28 -10.99 9.34
N LYS A 116 -6.59 -12.23 9.03
CA LYS A 116 -5.76 -13.12 8.20
C LYS A 116 -6.29 -13.32 6.78
N THR A 117 -7.44 -12.77 6.45
CA THR A 117 -7.91 -12.74 5.07
C THR A 117 -7.37 -11.50 4.38
N PHE A 118 -6.62 -11.67 3.32
CA PHE A 118 -6.13 -10.56 2.50
C PHE A 118 -7.04 -10.42 1.27
N TYR A 119 -7.72 -9.30 1.16
CA TYR A 119 -8.57 -8.95 0.04
C TYR A 119 -7.76 -8.15 -0.96
N ILE A 120 -7.90 -8.46 -2.24
CA ILE A 120 -7.15 -7.87 -3.35
C ILE A 120 -8.14 -7.34 -4.38
N LEU A 121 -8.08 -6.05 -4.66
CA LEU A 121 -8.82 -5.43 -5.76
C LEU A 121 -7.94 -5.39 -7.00
N ALA A 122 -8.34 -6.10 -8.03
CA ALA A 122 -7.61 -6.23 -9.30
C ALA A 122 -8.31 -5.50 -10.43
N ARG A 123 -7.53 -5.09 -11.44
CA ARG A 123 -8.02 -4.47 -12.68
C ARG A 123 -8.66 -5.52 -13.58
N GLY A 124 -9.75 -5.13 -14.25
CA GLY A 124 -10.44 -5.98 -15.21
C GLY A 124 -11.22 -7.13 -14.59
N ALA A 125 -12.15 -7.65 -15.33
CA ALA A 125 -12.93 -8.85 -15.01
C ALA A 125 -13.31 -9.57 -16.30
N THR A 126 -13.65 -10.84 -16.20
CA THR A 126 -14.28 -11.60 -17.28
C THR A 126 -15.66 -12.05 -16.86
N ASP A 127 -16.58 -12.15 -17.82
CA ASP A 127 -17.89 -12.76 -17.60
C ASP A 127 -17.80 -14.29 -17.45
N ALA A 128 -18.93 -14.95 -17.31
CA ALA A 128 -19.02 -16.40 -17.18
C ALA A 128 -18.50 -17.17 -18.43
N ASN A 129 -18.42 -16.51 -19.59
CA ASN A 129 -17.92 -17.07 -20.85
C ASN A 129 -16.44 -16.77 -21.06
N GLY A 130 -15.76 -16.08 -20.12
CA GLY A 130 -14.38 -15.69 -20.23
C GLY A 130 -14.14 -14.41 -21.06
N THR A 131 -15.20 -13.67 -21.41
CA THR A 131 -15.09 -12.41 -22.16
C THR A 131 -14.73 -11.26 -21.24
N GLU A 132 -13.78 -10.41 -21.67
CA GLU A 132 -13.41 -9.20 -20.93
C GLU A 132 -14.60 -8.24 -20.77
N VAL A 133 -14.86 -7.83 -19.54
CA VAL A 133 -15.88 -6.83 -19.21
C VAL A 133 -15.22 -5.45 -19.13
N PRO A 134 -15.57 -4.50 -20.01
CA PRO A 134 -14.94 -3.18 -20.02
C PRO A 134 -15.12 -2.45 -18.69
N ASN A 135 -14.05 -1.79 -18.22
CA ASN A 135 -14.03 -0.99 -16.99
C ASN A 135 -14.44 -1.73 -15.70
N ALA A 136 -14.41 -3.06 -15.74
CA ALA A 136 -14.69 -3.87 -14.56
C ALA A 136 -13.48 -4.02 -13.64
N ALA A 137 -13.73 -4.51 -12.44
CA ALA A 137 -12.72 -4.92 -11.47
C ALA A 137 -13.15 -6.22 -10.79
N GLN A 138 -12.19 -6.93 -10.23
CA GLN A 138 -12.43 -8.15 -9.47
C GLN A 138 -11.88 -8.00 -8.06
N VAL A 139 -12.56 -8.62 -7.10
CA VAL A 139 -12.05 -8.77 -5.74
C VAL A 139 -11.73 -10.24 -5.50
N TRP A 140 -10.49 -10.50 -5.12
CA TRP A 140 -10.05 -11.81 -4.67
C TRP A 140 -9.78 -11.81 -3.19
N SER A 141 -9.71 -12.97 -2.58
CA SER A 141 -9.28 -13.15 -1.20
C SER A 141 -8.31 -14.31 -1.08
N ILE A 142 -7.33 -14.13 -0.21
CA ILE A 142 -6.31 -15.15 0.10
C ILE A 142 -6.27 -15.29 1.63
N GLN A 143 -6.28 -16.54 2.12
CA GLN A 143 -6.00 -16.81 3.52
C GLN A 143 -4.49 -16.73 3.76
N MET A 144 -4.08 -15.84 4.66
CA MET A 144 -2.67 -15.55 4.93
C MET A 144 -2.21 -16.19 6.24
N GLN A 145 -0.92 -16.55 6.29
CA GLN A 145 -0.23 -16.82 7.56
C GLN A 145 -0.03 -15.51 8.35
N ALA A 146 0.28 -14.43 7.63
CA ALA A 146 0.42 -13.09 8.15
C ALA A 146 -0.92 -12.56 8.68
N GLN A 147 -0.84 -11.75 9.73
CA GLN A 147 -1.99 -11.07 10.31
C GLN A 147 -1.88 -9.57 10.08
N GLY A 148 -2.92 -8.97 9.54
CA GLY A 148 -3.02 -7.52 9.41
C GLY A 148 -3.05 -6.83 10.78
N TYR A 149 -2.64 -5.56 10.81
CA TYR A 149 -2.60 -4.79 12.04
C TYR A 149 -4.01 -4.56 12.61
N LYS A 150 -4.20 -4.92 13.90
CA LYS A 150 -5.55 -4.97 14.52
C LYS A 150 -6.04 -3.64 15.08
N LYS A 151 -5.13 -2.72 15.42
CA LYS A 151 -5.50 -1.50 16.16
C LYS A 151 -6.03 -0.36 15.28
N ARG A 152 -5.91 -0.48 13.95
CA ARG A 152 -6.51 0.47 13.02
C ARG A 152 -7.67 -0.18 12.27
N ALA A 153 -8.85 0.47 12.31
CA ALA A 153 -9.85 0.25 11.29
C ALA A 153 -9.37 0.93 9.99
N LYS A 154 -9.41 0.20 8.92
CA LYS A 154 -9.43 0.77 7.59
C LYS A 154 -10.83 0.61 7.06
#